data_e72eeefab3056d2d79f46ca0a728927b
#
_entry.id   e72eeefab3056d2d79f46ca0a728927b
#
_cell.length_a   1.000
_cell.length_b   1.000
_cell.length_c   1.000
_cell.angle_alpha   90.00
_cell.angle_beta   90.00
_cell.angle_gamma   90.00
#
_symmetry.space_group_name_H-M   'P 1'
#
loop_
_entity.id
_entity.type
_entity.pdbx_description
1 polymer ?
#
loop_
_entity_poly.entity_id
_entity_poly.type
_entity_poly.pdbx_seq_one_letter_code
_entity_poly.pdbx_strand_id
1 'polypeptide(L)'
;HHSGFTDDRHYLWAATLDTSKIFIFDVHTNPNKPKLHKVITNFVKASGGIVGPHTTYALPGRMMISGLSNNQDFGGRTALVEYTNDGTYVATYHMPHDENLYGATKTGQIADGYGYDVRALPRRNVMITSSFTGWNNYMMNLGKLMGDSEAMKRFGNTVVVWDLHSRKPKKVFDVPGAPLEIRCAWGSQNNYCFTTTALTSQIWLIYEKDGEWNTESVATIGDPAKIPLPVDISITADDKHLWVNTWNDGMTRVFDISDPHNAKEVYTHKIGDQVNMLSQSWDGKRVYFTSSLLANWDKADGPEKMPQFFKAYHYKDGKLEQQFAIDFLKEKLGLPHQMRFGAYSLYAKSPKDGAKVAELSK
;
A
#
# COMPACT_ATOMS: atom_id res chain seq x y z
N HIS A 1 -9.73 4.54 -0.56
CA HIS A 1 -8.89 3.65 0.25
C HIS A 1 -7.45 4.17 0.26
N HIS A 2 -6.64 3.86 -0.74
CA HIS A 2 -5.34 4.51 -0.84
C HIS A 2 -5.44 5.88 -1.53
N SER A 3 -4.48 6.74 -1.24
CA SER A 3 -4.33 8.06 -1.85
C SER A 3 -2.91 8.25 -2.36
N GLY A 4 -2.74 9.11 -3.35
CA GLY A 4 -1.43 9.43 -3.90
C GLY A 4 -1.43 10.80 -4.54
N PHE A 5 -0.32 11.53 -4.39
CA PHE A 5 -0.09 12.74 -5.17
C PHE A 5 0.33 12.38 -6.59
N THR A 6 -0.01 13.23 -7.55
CA THR A 6 0.60 13.20 -8.88
C THR A 6 2.10 13.55 -8.77
N ASP A 7 2.89 13.20 -9.79
CA ASP A 7 4.34 13.44 -9.82
C ASP A 7 4.69 14.94 -9.71
N ASP A 8 3.85 15.80 -10.30
CA ASP A 8 3.95 17.27 -10.21
C ASP A 8 3.37 17.86 -8.90
N ARG A 9 2.82 17.02 -8.02
CA ARG A 9 2.17 17.43 -6.76
C ARG A 9 0.97 18.36 -6.92
N HIS A 10 0.40 18.45 -8.10
CA HIS A 10 -0.75 19.32 -8.37
C HIS A 10 -2.03 18.70 -7.78
N TYR A 11 -2.21 17.41 -7.94
CA TYR A 11 -3.41 16.71 -7.50
C TYR A 11 -3.12 15.65 -6.44
N LEU A 12 -4.10 15.47 -5.55
CA LEU A 12 -4.21 14.31 -4.66
C LEU A 12 -5.35 13.43 -5.17
N TRP A 13 -5.04 12.19 -5.46
CA TRP A 13 -5.99 11.15 -5.83
C TRP A 13 -6.39 10.34 -4.62
N ALA A 14 -7.68 10.10 -4.44
CA ALA A 14 -8.22 9.28 -3.36
C ALA A 14 -9.23 8.27 -3.94
N ALA A 15 -8.86 7.01 -3.90
CA ALA A 15 -9.70 5.93 -4.39
C ALA A 15 -10.70 5.45 -3.32
N THR A 16 -11.90 5.07 -3.75
CA THR A 16 -12.88 4.39 -2.91
C THR A 16 -13.02 2.94 -3.36
N LEU A 17 -12.90 2.03 -2.40
CA LEU A 17 -12.91 0.60 -2.67
C LEU A 17 -14.28 0.13 -3.19
N ASP A 18 -15.31 0.28 -2.36
CA ASP A 18 -16.63 -0.32 -2.58
C ASP A 18 -17.37 0.25 -3.79
N THR A 19 -17.24 1.56 -4.01
CA THR A 19 -17.94 2.25 -5.10
C THR A 19 -17.13 2.32 -6.38
N SER A 20 -15.87 1.91 -6.34
CA SER A 20 -14.90 2.00 -7.45
C SER A 20 -14.85 3.39 -8.10
N LYS A 21 -15.02 4.45 -7.28
CA LYS A 21 -14.86 5.84 -7.69
C LYS A 21 -13.49 6.37 -7.27
N ILE A 22 -13.01 7.37 -7.98
CA ILE A 22 -11.76 8.04 -7.63
C ILE A 22 -12.03 9.54 -7.58
N PHE A 23 -11.65 10.15 -6.45
CA PHE A 23 -11.76 11.59 -6.23
C PHE A 23 -10.39 12.21 -6.46
N ILE A 24 -10.35 13.29 -7.25
CA ILE A 24 -9.14 14.05 -7.55
C ILE A 24 -9.31 15.44 -6.96
N PHE A 25 -8.41 15.82 -6.08
CA PHE A 25 -8.40 17.11 -5.41
C PHE A 25 -7.24 17.97 -5.89
N ASP A 26 -7.51 19.21 -6.25
CA ASP A 26 -6.46 20.24 -6.42
C ASP A 26 -5.91 20.58 -5.03
N VAL A 27 -4.62 20.33 -4.86
CA VAL A 27 -3.86 20.61 -3.63
C VAL A 27 -2.73 21.62 -3.90
N HIS A 28 -2.55 22.04 -5.16
CA HIS A 28 -1.53 23.00 -5.56
C HIS A 28 -1.97 24.44 -5.27
N THR A 29 -3.21 24.79 -5.63
CA THR A 29 -3.75 26.14 -5.48
C THR A 29 -3.79 26.56 -4.01
N ASN A 30 -4.25 25.68 -3.12
CA ASN A 30 -4.21 25.89 -1.67
C ASN A 30 -4.16 24.53 -0.95
N PRO A 31 -2.98 24.08 -0.49
CA PRO A 31 -2.82 22.77 0.15
C PRO A 31 -3.58 22.66 1.48
N ASN A 32 -3.87 23.78 2.16
CA ASN A 32 -4.64 23.79 3.42
C ASN A 32 -6.16 23.74 3.19
N LYS A 33 -6.62 23.97 1.96
CA LYS A 33 -8.03 23.91 1.56
C LYS A 33 -8.17 23.22 0.20
N PRO A 34 -7.91 21.91 0.13
CA PRO A 34 -8.04 21.14 -1.11
C PRO A 34 -9.42 21.30 -1.73
N LYS A 35 -9.47 21.49 -3.05
CA LYS A 35 -10.73 21.58 -3.79
C LYS A 35 -10.94 20.34 -4.65
N LEU A 36 -12.15 19.83 -4.65
CA LEU A 36 -12.51 18.76 -5.56
C LEU A 36 -12.36 19.26 -7.01
N HIS A 37 -11.47 18.61 -7.76
CA HIS A 37 -11.23 18.90 -9.18
C HIS A 37 -12.11 18.01 -10.06
N LYS A 38 -12.11 16.69 -9.81
CA LYS A 38 -12.82 15.71 -10.64
C LYS A 38 -13.21 14.48 -9.84
N VAL A 39 -14.28 13.83 -10.25
CA VAL A 39 -14.63 12.47 -9.78
C VAL A 39 -14.69 11.55 -11.00
N ILE A 40 -13.88 10.49 -10.99
CA ILE A 40 -13.97 9.41 -11.95
C ILE A 40 -15.06 8.46 -11.46
N THR A 41 -16.21 8.46 -12.11
CA THR A 41 -17.36 7.63 -11.76
C THR A 41 -17.51 6.41 -12.65
N ASN A 42 -16.79 6.38 -13.76
CA ASN A 42 -16.85 5.34 -14.79
C ASN A 42 -15.63 4.42 -14.79
N PHE A 43 -14.90 4.33 -13.68
CA PHE A 43 -13.68 3.52 -13.57
C PHE A 43 -13.91 2.09 -14.06
N VAL A 44 -14.95 1.41 -13.55
CA VAL A 44 -15.27 0.03 -13.91
C VAL A 44 -15.52 -0.13 -15.41
N LYS A 45 -16.33 0.77 -16.00
CA LYS A 45 -16.64 0.72 -17.44
C LYS A 45 -15.41 1.02 -18.29
N ALA A 46 -14.66 2.04 -17.94
CA ALA A 46 -13.47 2.47 -18.71
C ALA A 46 -12.37 1.42 -18.69
N SER A 47 -12.19 0.72 -17.58
CA SER A 47 -11.16 -0.31 -17.41
C SER A 47 -11.57 -1.70 -17.92
N GLY A 48 -12.79 -1.86 -18.43
CA GLY A 48 -13.27 -3.17 -18.91
C GLY A 48 -13.71 -4.11 -17.79
N GLY A 49 -14.16 -3.57 -16.64
CA GLY A 49 -14.74 -4.36 -15.56
C GLY A 49 -13.88 -4.44 -14.29
N ILE A 50 -12.77 -3.75 -14.23
CA ILE A 50 -11.92 -3.75 -13.02
C ILE A 50 -12.65 -3.02 -11.89
N VAL A 51 -12.64 -3.60 -10.68
CA VAL A 51 -13.25 -3.07 -9.47
C VAL A 51 -12.23 -2.86 -8.36
N GLY A 52 -12.59 -2.03 -7.38
CA GLY A 52 -11.78 -1.78 -6.22
C GLY A 52 -10.44 -1.09 -6.55
N PRO A 53 -10.44 0.14 -7.09
CA PRO A 53 -9.20 0.88 -7.25
C PRO A 53 -8.53 1.04 -5.88
N HIS A 54 -7.32 0.51 -5.74
CA HIS A 54 -6.63 0.43 -4.46
C HIS A 54 -5.44 1.39 -4.39
N THR A 55 -4.29 1.00 -4.88
CA THR A 55 -3.13 1.89 -4.88
C THR A 55 -3.24 2.90 -6.01
N THR A 56 -2.93 4.15 -5.70
CA THR A 56 -2.73 5.23 -6.67
C THR A 56 -1.25 5.61 -6.67
N TYR A 57 -0.53 5.24 -7.71
CA TYR A 57 0.92 5.39 -7.82
C TYR A 57 1.31 6.36 -8.94
N ALA A 58 2.08 7.39 -8.61
CA ALA A 58 2.53 8.38 -9.58
C ALA A 58 3.68 7.86 -10.45
N LEU A 59 3.53 8.03 -11.74
CA LEU A 59 4.58 7.94 -12.76
C LEU A 59 4.67 9.29 -13.48
N PRO A 60 5.73 9.59 -14.23
CA PRO A 60 5.83 10.87 -14.93
C PRO A 60 4.62 11.16 -15.80
N GLY A 61 3.81 12.17 -15.45
CA GLY A 61 2.58 12.59 -16.13
C GLY A 61 1.44 11.55 -16.08
N ARG A 62 1.50 10.54 -15.23
CA ARG A 62 0.55 9.43 -15.15
C ARG A 62 0.27 9.00 -13.73
N MET A 63 -0.94 8.46 -13.54
CA MET A 63 -1.32 7.74 -12.34
C MET A 63 -1.60 6.28 -12.69
N MET A 64 -0.85 5.37 -12.08
CA MET A 64 -1.07 3.93 -12.19
C MET A 64 -1.91 3.48 -10.99
N ILE A 65 -2.97 2.72 -11.26
CA ILE A 65 -3.92 2.27 -10.26
C ILE A 65 -4.00 0.76 -10.29
N SER A 66 -3.80 0.11 -9.14
CA SER A 66 -4.07 -1.31 -9.02
C SER A 66 -5.56 -1.54 -8.78
N GLY A 67 -6.18 -2.42 -9.55
CA GLY A 67 -7.51 -2.94 -9.26
C GLY A 67 -7.43 -4.17 -8.37
N LEU A 68 -8.38 -4.35 -7.45
CA LEU A 68 -8.39 -5.52 -6.57
C LEU A 68 -8.88 -6.77 -7.27
N SER A 69 -9.88 -6.64 -8.14
CA SER A 69 -10.51 -7.75 -8.87
C SER A 69 -11.29 -7.22 -10.07
N ASN A 70 -12.25 -7.97 -10.57
CA ASN A 70 -13.16 -7.56 -11.62
C ASN A 70 -14.63 -7.83 -11.24
N ASN A 71 -15.56 -7.25 -11.99
CA ASN A 71 -16.99 -7.37 -11.74
C ASN A 71 -17.68 -8.53 -12.49
N GLN A 72 -16.94 -9.38 -13.19
CA GLN A 72 -17.51 -10.50 -13.95
C GLN A 72 -17.48 -11.79 -13.13
N ASP A 73 -16.31 -12.18 -12.65
CA ASP A 73 -16.13 -13.42 -11.89
C ASP A 73 -15.72 -13.19 -10.42
N PHE A 74 -15.46 -11.94 -10.03
CA PHE A 74 -15.07 -11.51 -8.67
C PHE A 74 -13.86 -12.24 -8.07
N GLY A 75 -13.19 -13.05 -8.85
CA GLY A 75 -12.19 -13.97 -8.35
C GLY A 75 -10.86 -13.93 -9.08
N GLY A 76 -10.72 -13.09 -10.07
CA GLY A 76 -9.49 -13.03 -10.85
C GLY A 76 -9.54 -11.94 -11.91
N ARG A 77 -8.67 -12.01 -12.90
CA ARG A 77 -8.58 -11.11 -14.05
C ARG A 77 -8.52 -9.63 -13.70
N THR A 78 -7.84 -9.28 -12.62
CA THR A 78 -7.59 -7.89 -12.30
C THR A 78 -6.54 -7.27 -13.22
N ALA A 79 -6.33 -5.96 -13.06
CA ALA A 79 -5.43 -5.20 -13.92
C ALA A 79 -4.82 -4.00 -13.19
N LEU A 80 -3.79 -3.45 -13.80
CA LEU A 80 -3.35 -2.09 -13.61
C LEU A 80 -4.12 -1.17 -14.58
N VAL A 81 -4.59 -0.04 -14.09
CA VAL A 81 -5.32 0.95 -14.89
C VAL A 81 -4.57 2.26 -14.88
N GLU A 82 -4.26 2.79 -16.05
CA GLU A 82 -3.45 4.00 -16.22
C GLU A 82 -4.33 5.19 -16.62
N TYR A 83 -4.10 6.33 -15.97
CA TYR A 83 -4.71 7.61 -16.24
C TYR A 83 -3.63 8.69 -16.39
N THR A 84 -3.97 9.80 -17.03
CA THR A 84 -3.21 11.05 -16.93
C THR A 84 -3.41 11.69 -15.57
N ASN A 85 -2.55 12.66 -15.19
CA ASN A 85 -2.64 13.33 -13.89
C ASN A 85 -3.99 14.02 -13.63
N ASP A 86 -4.67 14.46 -14.70
CA ASP A 86 -5.99 15.14 -14.63
C ASP A 86 -7.18 14.18 -14.71
N GLY A 87 -6.95 12.87 -14.73
CA GLY A 87 -7.99 11.85 -14.72
C GLY A 87 -8.60 11.53 -16.08
N THR A 88 -7.81 11.57 -17.15
CA THR A 88 -8.19 11.01 -18.46
C THR A 88 -7.68 9.56 -18.54
N TYR A 89 -8.56 8.62 -18.85
CA TYR A 89 -8.21 7.21 -19.02
C TYR A 89 -7.20 7.02 -20.16
N VAL A 90 -6.20 6.17 -19.94
CA VAL A 90 -5.17 5.84 -20.92
C VAL A 90 -5.27 4.38 -21.35
N ALA A 91 -5.13 3.43 -20.43
CA ALA A 91 -5.12 2.01 -20.74
C ALA A 91 -5.39 1.12 -19.53
N THR A 92 -5.70 -0.16 -19.80
CA THR A 92 -5.80 -1.24 -18.83
C THR A 92 -4.80 -2.33 -19.19
N TYR A 93 -4.00 -2.78 -18.21
CA TYR A 93 -2.97 -3.80 -18.36
C TYR A 93 -3.31 -4.96 -17.42
N HIS A 94 -3.82 -6.04 -17.98
CA HIS A 94 -4.29 -7.19 -17.20
C HIS A 94 -3.13 -7.96 -16.56
N MET A 95 -3.35 -8.48 -15.35
CA MET A 95 -2.45 -9.44 -14.73
C MET A 95 -2.29 -10.67 -15.64
N PRO A 96 -1.11 -11.30 -15.69
CA PRO A 96 -0.88 -12.51 -16.48
C PRO A 96 -1.66 -13.69 -15.89
N HIS A 97 -2.96 -13.75 -16.20
CA HIS A 97 -3.91 -14.72 -15.68
C HIS A 97 -4.12 -15.89 -16.68
N ASP A 98 -4.06 -15.61 -17.95
CA ASP A 98 -4.14 -16.59 -19.03
C ASP A 98 -3.13 -16.20 -20.14
N GLU A 99 -2.21 -17.09 -20.46
CA GLU A 99 -1.16 -16.82 -21.46
C GLU A 99 -1.70 -16.44 -22.82
N ASN A 100 -2.83 -17.00 -23.21
CA ASN A 100 -3.43 -16.74 -24.52
C ASN A 100 -4.13 -15.39 -24.60
N LEU A 101 -4.61 -14.87 -23.46
CA LEU A 101 -5.37 -13.61 -23.40
C LEU A 101 -4.49 -12.39 -23.11
N TYR A 102 -3.52 -12.52 -22.20
CA TYR A 102 -2.81 -11.37 -21.64
C TYR A 102 -1.30 -11.36 -21.90
N GLY A 103 -0.82 -12.36 -22.63
CA GLY A 103 0.59 -12.58 -22.89
C GLY A 103 1.29 -13.29 -21.73
N ALA A 104 2.02 -14.31 -22.06
CA ALA A 104 2.82 -15.07 -21.12
C ALA A 104 3.98 -14.23 -20.57
N THR A 105 4.34 -14.49 -19.34
CA THR A 105 5.65 -14.08 -18.82
C THR A 105 6.76 -14.85 -19.54
N LYS A 106 8.00 -14.38 -19.43
CA LYS A 106 9.14 -15.12 -20.00
C LYS A 106 9.26 -16.55 -19.47
N THR A 107 8.73 -16.80 -18.27
CA THR A 107 8.77 -18.11 -17.61
C THR A 107 7.52 -18.96 -17.88
N GLY A 108 6.54 -18.42 -18.60
CA GLY A 108 5.25 -19.06 -18.81
C GLY A 108 4.36 -19.11 -17.57
N GLN A 109 4.72 -18.46 -16.47
CA GLN A 109 3.93 -18.44 -15.25
C GLN A 109 2.76 -17.46 -15.36
N ILE A 110 1.65 -17.81 -14.73
CA ILE A 110 0.46 -16.96 -14.59
C ILE A 110 0.28 -16.50 -13.15
N ALA A 111 -0.31 -15.33 -12.96
CA ALA A 111 -0.69 -14.82 -11.64
C ALA A 111 -2.06 -15.40 -11.22
N ASP A 112 -2.37 -15.29 -9.93
CA ASP A 112 -3.68 -15.68 -9.39
C ASP A 112 -4.83 -14.75 -9.82
N GLY A 113 -4.49 -13.62 -10.43
CA GLY A 113 -5.46 -12.67 -10.99
C GLY A 113 -6.00 -11.64 -10.02
N TYR A 114 -5.63 -11.70 -8.74
CA TYR A 114 -5.96 -10.66 -7.76
C TYR A 114 -4.92 -9.54 -7.79
N GLY A 115 -5.28 -8.36 -7.28
CA GLY A 115 -4.39 -7.23 -7.18
C GLY A 115 -4.43 -6.60 -5.80
N TYR A 116 -3.35 -5.90 -5.44
CA TYR A 116 -3.30 -5.09 -4.24
C TYR A 116 -2.44 -3.84 -4.43
N ASP A 117 -1.13 -3.96 -4.37
CA ASP A 117 -0.22 -2.83 -4.48
C ASP A 117 0.49 -2.77 -5.84
N VAL A 118 1.02 -1.61 -6.19
CA VAL A 118 1.93 -1.39 -7.31
C VAL A 118 3.01 -0.40 -6.92
N ARG A 119 4.26 -0.77 -7.18
CA ARG A 119 5.44 0.10 -6.99
C ARG A 119 6.38 -0.03 -8.17
N ALA A 120 7.11 1.04 -8.44
CA ALA A 120 8.10 1.05 -9.53
C ALA A 120 9.52 1.29 -9.01
N LEU A 121 10.47 0.68 -9.70
CA LEU A 121 11.90 0.99 -9.66
C LEU A 121 12.29 1.51 -11.05
N PRO A 122 12.12 2.81 -11.33
CA PRO A 122 12.34 3.36 -12.66
C PRO A 122 13.79 3.16 -13.16
N ARG A 123 14.77 3.23 -12.24
CA ARG A 123 16.18 2.97 -12.55
C ARG A 123 16.46 1.56 -13.08
N ARG A 124 15.54 0.62 -12.86
CA ARG A 124 15.64 -0.76 -13.36
C ARG A 124 14.60 -1.10 -14.41
N ASN A 125 13.81 -0.12 -14.85
CA ASN A 125 12.70 -0.31 -15.78
C ASN A 125 11.73 -1.41 -15.32
N VAL A 126 11.38 -1.44 -14.03
CA VAL A 126 10.42 -2.41 -13.52
C VAL A 126 9.31 -1.76 -12.69
N MET A 127 8.13 -2.39 -12.72
CA MET A 127 7.07 -2.29 -11.74
C MET A 127 6.91 -3.64 -11.06
N ILE A 128 6.43 -3.63 -9.83
CA ILE A 128 6.11 -4.84 -9.07
C ILE A 128 4.70 -4.70 -8.52
N THR A 129 3.90 -5.76 -8.66
CA THR A 129 2.52 -5.81 -8.11
C THR A 129 2.38 -7.00 -7.19
N SER A 130 1.56 -6.82 -6.16
CA SER A 130 1.17 -7.88 -5.22
C SER A 130 -0.29 -8.27 -5.41
N SER A 131 -0.70 -9.37 -4.76
CA SER A 131 -2.06 -9.86 -4.79
C SER A 131 -2.57 -10.15 -3.38
N PHE A 132 -3.85 -9.85 -3.12
CA PHE A 132 -4.39 -10.05 -1.79
C PHE A 132 -5.54 -11.06 -1.79
N THR A 133 -6.72 -10.69 -2.32
CA THR A 133 -7.87 -11.58 -2.26
C THR A 133 -8.92 -11.23 -3.31
N GLY A 134 -9.85 -12.16 -3.57
CA GLY A 134 -11.00 -11.94 -4.43
C GLY A 134 -12.00 -10.94 -3.87
N TRP A 135 -12.78 -10.31 -4.75
CA TRP A 135 -13.71 -9.22 -4.40
C TRP A 135 -14.71 -9.57 -3.30
N ASN A 136 -15.27 -10.78 -3.32
CA ASN A 136 -16.26 -11.20 -2.33
C ASN A 136 -15.71 -11.19 -0.89
N ASN A 137 -14.41 -11.45 -0.72
CA ASN A 137 -13.78 -11.47 0.59
C ASN A 137 -13.76 -10.08 1.24
N TYR A 138 -13.58 -9.02 0.45
CA TYR A 138 -13.63 -7.63 0.96
C TYR A 138 -15.01 -7.26 1.51
N MET A 139 -16.07 -7.88 1.01
CA MET A 139 -17.46 -7.62 1.40
C MET A 139 -17.91 -8.47 2.60
N MET A 140 -17.14 -9.47 2.99
CA MET A 140 -17.45 -10.34 4.12
C MET A 140 -17.07 -9.69 5.45
N ASN A 141 -17.80 -10.03 6.51
CA ASN A 141 -17.34 -9.77 7.86
C ASN A 141 -16.10 -10.62 8.16
N LEU A 142 -15.09 -10.07 8.84
CA LEU A 142 -13.80 -10.74 9.06
C LEU A 142 -13.94 -12.09 9.79
N GLY A 143 -14.78 -12.18 10.82
CA GLY A 143 -14.99 -13.42 11.56
C GLY A 143 -15.61 -14.52 10.69
N LYS A 144 -16.55 -14.16 9.81
CA LYS A 144 -17.11 -15.11 8.84
C LYS A 144 -16.08 -15.53 7.78
N LEU A 145 -15.30 -14.58 7.28
CA LEU A 145 -14.25 -14.82 6.30
C LEU A 145 -13.23 -15.85 6.82
N MET A 146 -12.73 -15.66 8.04
CA MET A 146 -11.73 -16.54 8.65
C MET A 146 -12.26 -17.94 8.93
N GLY A 147 -13.56 -18.12 9.09
CA GLY A 147 -14.23 -19.41 9.27
C GLY A 147 -14.69 -20.10 7.99
N ASP A 148 -14.59 -19.44 6.83
CA ASP A 148 -15.06 -19.94 5.53
C ASP A 148 -13.90 -20.51 4.71
N SER A 149 -13.82 -21.84 4.59
CA SER A 149 -12.76 -22.52 3.86
C SER A 149 -12.73 -22.18 2.37
N GLU A 150 -13.87 -21.87 1.75
CA GLU A 150 -13.92 -21.46 0.34
C GLU A 150 -13.45 -20.01 0.17
N ALA A 151 -13.77 -19.14 1.13
CA ALA A 151 -13.23 -17.78 1.17
C ALA A 151 -11.71 -17.79 1.34
N MET A 152 -11.17 -18.66 2.18
CA MET A 152 -9.72 -18.78 2.39
C MET A 152 -8.96 -19.22 1.12
N LYS A 153 -9.58 -19.99 0.24
CA LYS A 153 -8.98 -20.36 -1.06
C LYS A 153 -8.87 -19.18 -2.04
N ARG A 154 -9.59 -18.09 -1.82
CA ARG A 154 -9.56 -16.89 -2.66
C ARG A 154 -8.54 -15.85 -2.22
N PHE A 155 -7.62 -16.18 -1.32
CA PHE A 155 -6.46 -15.35 -1.03
C PHE A 155 -5.36 -15.54 -2.08
N GLY A 156 -4.74 -14.44 -2.46
CA GLY A 156 -3.69 -14.42 -3.45
C GLY A 156 -2.35 -14.90 -2.91
N ASN A 157 -1.50 -15.37 -3.82
CA ASN A 157 -0.21 -15.96 -3.50
C ASN A 157 0.87 -15.54 -4.50
N THR A 158 0.65 -14.47 -5.27
CA THR A 158 1.59 -14.11 -6.34
C THR A 158 2.06 -12.67 -6.28
N VAL A 159 3.27 -12.47 -6.74
CA VAL A 159 3.89 -11.18 -7.03
C VAL A 159 4.31 -11.16 -8.48
N VAL A 160 4.02 -10.09 -9.21
CA VAL A 160 4.37 -9.96 -10.62
C VAL A 160 5.39 -8.84 -10.81
N VAL A 161 6.47 -9.15 -11.51
CA VAL A 161 7.44 -8.16 -12.01
C VAL A 161 7.08 -7.81 -13.45
N TRP A 162 6.95 -6.52 -13.72
CA TRP A 162 6.59 -5.94 -15.00
C TRP A 162 7.73 -5.13 -15.59
N ASP A 163 7.80 -5.08 -16.91
CA ASP A 163 8.56 -4.04 -17.59
C ASP A 163 7.80 -2.70 -17.48
N LEU A 164 8.46 -1.70 -16.89
CA LEU A 164 7.82 -0.42 -16.60
C LEU A 164 7.46 0.35 -17.88
N HIS A 165 8.34 0.35 -18.90
CA HIS A 165 8.08 1.12 -20.11
C HIS A 165 7.04 0.47 -21.01
N SER A 166 7.14 -0.84 -21.20
CA SER A 166 6.20 -1.57 -22.07
C SER A 166 4.90 -1.99 -21.38
N ARG A 167 4.83 -1.90 -20.07
CA ARG A 167 3.69 -2.38 -19.26
C ARG A 167 3.42 -3.89 -19.44
N LYS A 168 4.44 -4.67 -19.82
CA LYS A 168 4.32 -6.11 -20.01
C LYS A 168 4.82 -6.89 -18.79
N PRO A 169 4.12 -7.96 -18.37
CA PRO A 169 4.63 -8.81 -17.30
C PRO A 169 5.90 -9.54 -17.76
N LYS A 170 6.88 -9.63 -16.88
CA LYS A 170 8.18 -10.30 -17.10
C LYS A 170 8.30 -11.60 -16.35
N LYS A 171 7.83 -11.64 -15.11
CA LYS A 171 7.97 -12.77 -14.22
C LYS A 171 6.90 -12.80 -13.14
N VAL A 172 6.43 -13.98 -12.79
CA VAL A 172 5.52 -14.20 -11.67
C VAL A 172 6.27 -15.04 -10.63
N PHE A 173 6.06 -14.69 -9.37
CA PHE A 173 6.60 -15.42 -8.23
C PHE A 173 5.49 -15.92 -7.34
N ASP A 174 5.66 -17.12 -6.79
CA ASP A 174 4.86 -17.61 -5.69
C ASP A 174 5.32 -16.97 -4.38
N VAL A 175 4.40 -16.24 -3.75
CA VAL A 175 4.59 -15.58 -2.44
C VAL A 175 3.35 -15.91 -1.61
N PRO A 176 3.28 -17.13 -1.05
CA PRO A 176 2.07 -17.64 -0.42
C PRO A 176 1.69 -16.91 0.87
N GLY A 177 0.39 -16.70 1.05
CA GLY A 177 -0.15 -16.12 2.26
C GLY A 177 -0.63 -14.66 2.15
N ALA A 178 -1.09 -14.26 0.97
CA ALA A 178 -1.66 -12.94 0.70
C ALA A 178 -0.63 -11.81 0.83
N PRO A 179 0.24 -11.60 -0.18
CA PRO A 179 1.18 -10.48 -0.20
C PRO A 179 0.44 -9.15 -0.34
N LEU A 180 0.76 -8.20 0.55
CA LEU A 180 0.10 -6.89 0.62
C LEU A 180 1.00 -5.77 0.05
N GLU A 181 1.33 -4.82 0.90
CA GLU A 181 2.09 -3.64 0.50
C GLU A 181 3.49 -4.00 0.00
N ILE A 182 3.94 -3.26 -1.00
CA ILE A 182 5.31 -3.34 -1.53
C ILE A 182 6.03 -2.04 -1.21
N ARG A 183 7.27 -2.13 -0.76
CA ARG A 183 8.16 -0.98 -0.64
C ARG A 183 9.51 -1.32 -1.22
N CYS A 184 10.02 -0.42 -2.05
CA CYS A 184 11.29 -0.59 -2.73
C CYS A 184 12.35 0.31 -2.10
N ALA A 185 13.59 -0.14 -2.13
CA ALA A 185 14.75 0.58 -1.61
C ALA A 185 14.94 1.93 -2.32
N TRP A 186 15.39 2.91 -1.57
CA TRP A 186 15.61 4.28 -2.03
C TRP A 186 16.98 4.47 -2.70
N GLY A 187 18.01 3.79 -2.20
CA GLY A 187 19.38 3.91 -2.70
C GLY A 187 19.52 3.47 -4.15
N SER A 188 20.26 4.23 -4.95
CA SER A 188 20.41 3.98 -6.38
C SER A 188 21.07 2.64 -6.72
N GLN A 189 21.84 2.09 -5.80
CA GLN A 189 22.50 0.79 -5.93
C GLN A 189 21.66 -0.37 -5.41
N ASN A 190 20.57 -0.09 -4.69
CA ASN A 190 19.73 -1.09 -4.06
C ASN A 190 18.58 -1.48 -4.98
N ASN A 191 18.66 -2.67 -5.59
CA ASN A 191 17.70 -3.17 -6.56
C ASN A 191 16.81 -4.25 -5.92
N TYR A 192 16.10 -3.87 -4.85
CA TYR A 192 15.19 -4.76 -4.17
C TYR A 192 13.94 -4.05 -3.63
N CYS A 193 12.93 -4.84 -3.37
CA CYS A 193 11.71 -4.43 -2.69
C CYS A 193 11.35 -5.47 -1.63
N PHE A 194 10.55 -5.08 -0.66
CA PHE A 194 9.93 -5.99 0.30
C PHE A 194 8.43 -6.01 0.14
N THR A 195 7.83 -7.14 0.47
CA THR A 195 6.40 -7.29 0.76
C THR A 195 6.22 -8.16 1.99
N THR A 196 5.05 -8.10 2.61
CA THR A 196 4.69 -8.98 3.74
C THR A 196 3.45 -9.77 3.41
N THR A 197 3.36 -10.99 3.95
CA THR A 197 2.22 -11.87 3.73
C THR A 197 1.32 -11.89 4.95
N ALA A 198 0.05 -11.46 4.76
CA ALA A 198 -0.90 -11.24 5.85
C ALA A 198 -1.21 -12.52 6.65
N LEU A 199 -1.36 -13.65 5.98
CA LEU A 199 -1.80 -14.91 6.58
C LEU A 199 -0.64 -15.76 7.10
N THR A 200 0.54 -15.67 6.50
CA THR A 200 1.72 -16.45 6.88
C THR A 200 2.73 -15.66 7.72
N SER A 201 2.49 -14.35 7.90
CA SER A 201 3.32 -13.47 8.74
C SER A 201 4.81 -13.51 8.41
N GLN A 202 5.13 -13.36 7.13
CA GLN A 202 6.51 -13.38 6.64
C GLN A 202 6.86 -12.06 5.94
N ILE A 203 8.15 -11.72 5.97
CA ILE A 203 8.76 -10.70 5.12
C ILE A 203 9.39 -11.41 3.93
N TRP A 204 9.02 -10.97 2.73
CA TRP A 204 9.57 -11.46 1.47
C TRP A 204 10.41 -10.38 0.81
N LEU A 205 11.61 -10.75 0.40
CA LEU A 205 12.52 -9.95 -0.42
C LEU A 205 12.27 -10.27 -1.89
N ILE A 206 12.18 -9.23 -2.71
CA ILE A 206 12.07 -9.31 -4.16
C ILE A 206 13.28 -8.53 -4.69
N TYR A 207 14.23 -9.19 -5.32
CA TYR A 207 15.54 -8.62 -5.63
C TYR A 207 16.07 -9.02 -7.00
N GLU A 208 16.96 -8.20 -7.52
CA GLU A 208 17.68 -8.49 -8.75
C GLU A 208 19.10 -8.99 -8.43
N LYS A 209 19.45 -10.12 -9.03
CA LYS A 209 20.80 -10.68 -9.01
C LYS A 209 21.18 -11.12 -10.43
N ASP A 210 22.32 -10.66 -10.89
CA ASP A 210 22.88 -11.01 -12.22
C ASP A 210 21.90 -10.73 -13.40
N GLY A 211 21.10 -9.66 -13.27
CA GLY A 211 20.11 -9.27 -14.27
C GLY A 211 18.76 -10.02 -14.18
N GLU A 212 18.64 -10.98 -13.26
CA GLU A 212 17.43 -11.76 -13.04
C GLU A 212 16.75 -11.41 -11.71
N TRP A 213 15.42 -11.32 -11.74
CA TRP A 213 14.60 -11.10 -10.56
C TRP A 213 14.34 -12.42 -9.84
N ASN A 214 14.42 -12.35 -8.52
CA ASN A 214 14.27 -13.45 -7.59
C ASN A 214 13.43 -13.04 -6.38
N THR A 215 12.94 -14.02 -5.60
CA THR A 215 12.26 -13.75 -4.33
C THR A 215 12.57 -14.83 -3.29
N GLU A 216 12.57 -14.45 -2.03
CA GLU A 216 12.75 -15.35 -0.89
C GLU A 216 12.13 -14.77 0.39
N SER A 217 11.73 -15.64 1.31
CA SER A 217 11.31 -15.24 2.65
C SER A 217 12.55 -15.00 3.51
N VAL A 218 12.65 -13.82 4.12
CA VAL A 218 13.85 -13.37 4.86
C VAL A 218 13.63 -13.21 6.37
N ALA A 219 12.37 -13.17 6.82
CA ALA A 219 12.05 -13.14 8.24
C ALA A 219 10.60 -13.56 8.51
N THR A 220 10.36 -13.99 9.74
CA THR A 220 9.03 -14.21 10.31
C THR A 220 8.64 -13.02 11.19
N ILE A 221 7.36 -12.63 11.17
CA ILE A 221 6.82 -11.47 11.88
C ILE A 221 6.01 -11.95 13.08
N GLY A 222 6.48 -11.70 14.29
CA GLY A 222 5.80 -12.09 15.53
C GLY A 222 5.59 -13.61 15.65
N ASP A 223 4.45 -14.02 16.18
CA ASP A 223 4.06 -15.42 16.29
C ASP A 223 3.04 -15.80 15.19
N PRO A 224 3.43 -16.54 14.14
CA PRO A 224 2.54 -16.88 13.04
C PRO A 224 1.31 -17.67 13.46
N ALA A 225 1.37 -18.45 14.55
CA ALA A 225 0.24 -19.20 15.05
C ALA A 225 -0.91 -18.30 15.57
N LYS A 226 -0.58 -17.05 15.91
CA LYS A 226 -1.55 -16.01 16.32
C LYS A 226 -2.00 -15.11 15.19
N ILE A 227 -1.45 -15.31 13.99
CA ILE A 227 -1.73 -14.51 12.79
C ILE A 227 -1.70 -13.01 13.11
N PRO A 228 -0.51 -12.41 13.39
CA PRO A 228 -0.41 -10.98 13.71
C PRO A 228 -0.97 -10.08 12.60
N LEU A 229 -1.08 -10.58 11.38
CA LEU A 229 -1.67 -9.95 10.20
C LEU A 229 -0.92 -8.67 9.83
N PRO A 230 0.30 -8.78 9.25
CA PRO A 230 1.02 -7.62 8.73
C PRO A 230 0.24 -6.97 7.59
N VAL A 231 0.10 -5.65 7.65
CA VAL A 231 -0.80 -4.87 6.76
C VAL A 231 -0.10 -3.72 6.04
N ASP A 232 0.88 -3.07 6.66
CA ASP A 232 1.65 -2.00 6.00
C ASP A 232 3.11 -2.03 6.39
N ILE A 233 3.95 -1.60 5.46
CA ILE A 233 5.39 -1.56 5.62
C ILE A 233 5.98 -0.23 5.13
N SER A 234 7.12 0.16 5.66
CA SER A 234 7.86 1.35 5.22
C SER A 234 9.36 1.16 5.42
N ILE A 235 10.14 1.47 4.39
CA ILE A 235 11.61 1.45 4.44
C ILE A 235 12.10 2.83 4.84
N THR A 236 13.08 2.91 5.74
CA THR A 236 13.76 4.17 6.08
C THR A 236 14.54 4.73 4.87
N ALA A 237 14.73 6.05 4.84
CA ALA A 237 15.38 6.73 3.72
C ALA A 237 16.84 6.27 3.47
N ASP A 238 17.49 5.68 4.48
CA ASP A 238 18.85 5.11 4.42
C ASP A 238 18.89 3.62 4.07
N ASP A 239 17.72 3.02 3.78
CA ASP A 239 17.52 1.59 3.50
C ASP A 239 18.01 0.62 4.60
N LYS A 240 18.11 1.07 5.85
CA LYS A 240 18.62 0.22 6.94
C LYS A 240 17.54 -0.45 7.76
N HIS A 241 16.32 0.11 7.76
CA HIS A 241 15.23 -0.43 8.57
C HIS A 241 13.96 -0.58 7.78
N LEU A 242 13.26 -1.67 8.03
CA LEU A 242 11.91 -1.94 7.56
C LEU A 242 10.95 -1.89 8.75
N TRP A 243 10.01 -0.97 8.69
CA TRP A 243 8.90 -0.89 9.63
C TRP A 243 7.75 -1.75 9.14
N VAL A 244 7.13 -2.50 10.04
CA VAL A 244 6.00 -3.39 9.75
C VAL A 244 4.92 -3.18 10.79
N ASN A 245 3.71 -2.82 10.35
CA ASN A 245 2.53 -2.81 11.22
C ASN A 245 1.79 -4.13 11.14
N THR A 246 1.33 -4.63 12.28
CA THR A 246 0.51 -5.82 12.38
C THR A 246 -0.82 -5.50 13.04
N TRP A 247 -1.91 -5.80 12.32
CA TRP A 247 -3.24 -5.31 12.64
C TRP A 247 -3.89 -6.05 13.82
N ASN A 248 -3.78 -7.39 13.88
CA ASN A 248 -4.42 -8.18 14.94
C ASN A 248 -3.86 -7.92 16.33
N ASP A 249 -2.55 -7.78 16.45
CA ASP A 249 -1.90 -7.54 17.74
C ASP A 249 -1.63 -6.06 18.02
N GLY A 250 -1.88 -5.19 17.02
CA GLY A 250 -1.74 -3.73 17.14
C GLY A 250 -0.32 -3.24 17.38
N MET A 251 0.66 -4.00 16.90
CA MET A 251 2.08 -3.72 17.07
C MET A 251 2.68 -3.06 15.84
N THR A 252 3.69 -2.22 16.05
CA THR A 252 4.67 -1.88 15.03
C THR A 252 5.98 -2.57 15.35
N ARG A 253 6.66 -3.10 14.34
CA ARG A 253 7.95 -3.78 14.44
C ARG A 253 8.95 -3.15 13.52
N VAL A 254 10.20 -3.10 13.94
CA VAL A 254 11.31 -2.59 13.12
C VAL A 254 12.30 -3.72 12.91
N PHE A 255 12.64 -3.95 11.67
CA PHE A 255 13.64 -4.92 11.27
C PHE A 255 14.87 -4.19 10.73
N ASP A 256 16.05 -4.58 11.19
CA ASP A 256 17.32 -4.22 10.54
C ASP A 256 17.40 -4.99 9.21
N ILE A 257 17.50 -4.25 8.13
CA ILE A 257 17.62 -4.74 6.75
C ILE A 257 18.94 -4.29 6.10
N SER A 258 19.96 -3.96 6.91
CA SER A 258 21.30 -3.64 6.40
C SER A 258 21.85 -4.78 5.54
N ASP A 259 21.50 -6.02 5.87
CA ASP A 259 21.55 -7.18 4.98
C ASP A 259 20.10 -7.55 4.60
N PRO A 260 19.63 -7.23 3.38
CA PRO A 260 18.24 -7.46 2.99
C PRO A 260 17.86 -8.96 2.94
N HIS A 261 18.85 -9.85 2.83
CA HIS A 261 18.66 -11.30 2.82
C HIS A 261 18.48 -11.91 4.22
N ASN A 262 18.71 -11.11 5.29
CA ASN A 262 18.67 -11.58 6.67
C ASN A 262 18.08 -10.51 7.59
N ALA A 263 16.82 -10.17 7.38
CA ALA A 263 16.11 -9.16 8.16
C ALA A 263 15.96 -9.61 9.63
N LYS A 264 16.30 -8.74 10.59
CA LYS A 264 16.27 -9.05 12.02
C LYS A 264 15.39 -8.06 12.77
N GLU A 265 14.42 -8.55 13.55
CA GLU A 265 13.62 -7.70 14.42
C GLU A 265 14.52 -7.07 15.50
N VAL A 266 14.53 -5.74 15.56
CA VAL A 266 15.34 -4.96 16.50
C VAL A 266 14.52 -4.12 17.46
N TYR A 267 13.23 -3.90 17.16
CA TYR A 267 12.33 -3.13 17.99
C TYR A 267 10.87 -3.52 17.76
N THR A 268 10.09 -3.49 18.82
CA THR A 268 8.65 -3.67 18.77
C THR A 268 7.92 -2.76 19.76
N HIS A 269 6.73 -2.26 19.39
CA HIS A 269 5.96 -1.35 20.22
C HIS A 269 4.46 -1.49 19.96
N LYS A 270 3.66 -1.52 21.04
CA LYS A 270 2.20 -1.50 20.93
C LYS A 270 1.72 -0.09 20.62
N ILE A 271 1.11 0.10 19.45
CA ILE A 271 0.55 1.39 19.03
C ILE A 271 -0.88 1.55 19.54
N GLY A 272 -1.65 0.50 19.45
CA GLY A 272 -3.07 0.45 19.79
C GLY A 272 -3.70 -0.72 19.06
N ASP A 273 -4.93 -1.06 19.43
CA ASP A 273 -5.62 -2.15 18.75
C ASP A 273 -5.86 -1.79 17.29
N GLN A 274 -5.63 -2.77 16.41
CA GLN A 274 -5.86 -2.66 14.98
C GLN A 274 -5.09 -1.53 14.28
N VAL A 275 -3.81 -1.35 14.63
CA VAL A 275 -2.94 -0.43 13.88
C VAL A 275 -2.86 -0.87 12.42
N ASN A 276 -3.07 0.06 11.49
CA ASN A 276 -3.02 -0.21 10.06
C ASN A 276 -1.85 0.50 9.37
N MET A 277 -2.08 1.68 8.81
CA MET A 277 -1.08 2.35 7.98
C MET A 277 -0.04 3.10 8.80
N LEU A 278 1.16 3.15 8.26
CA LEU A 278 2.26 3.94 8.82
C LEU A 278 2.87 4.87 7.76
N SER A 279 3.42 5.98 8.22
CA SER A 279 4.24 6.87 7.41
C SER A 279 5.38 7.42 8.24
N GLN A 280 6.54 7.62 7.62
CA GLN A 280 7.71 8.20 8.24
C GLN A 280 8.00 9.57 7.66
N SER A 281 8.54 10.51 8.50
CA SER A 281 9.23 11.66 7.95
C SER A 281 10.54 11.21 7.29
N TRP A 282 10.98 11.97 6.27
CA TRP A 282 12.18 11.61 5.51
C TRP A 282 13.46 11.55 6.37
N ASP A 283 13.52 12.32 7.44
CA ASP A 283 14.61 12.30 8.40
C ASP A 283 14.52 11.14 9.42
N GLY A 284 13.50 10.29 9.32
CA GLY A 284 13.25 9.15 10.21
C GLY A 284 12.88 9.51 11.65
N LYS A 285 12.71 10.81 11.98
CA LYS A 285 12.50 11.25 13.37
C LYS A 285 11.04 11.22 13.81
N ARG A 286 10.10 11.14 12.86
CA ARG A 286 8.66 11.12 13.13
C ARG A 286 8.02 9.95 12.41
N VAL A 287 7.15 9.25 13.15
CA VAL A 287 6.37 8.13 12.61
C VAL A 287 4.90 8.37 12.97
N TYR A 288 4.03 8.08 12.03
CA TYR A 288 2.60 8.32 12.12
C TYR A 288 1.85 7.03 11.85
N PHE A 289 0.75 6.82 12.58
CA PHE A 289 -0.04 5.60 12.52
C PHE A 289 -1.54 5.91 12.44
N THR A 290 -2.26 5.08 11.70
CA THR A 290 -3.72 5.05 11.66
C THR A 290 -4.24 3.65 11.99
N SER A 291 -5.54 3.51 12.23
CA SER A 291 -6.13 2.24 12.70
C SER A 291 -6.99 1.52 11.66
N SER A 292 -7.73 2.23 10.81
CA SER A 292 -8.73 1.60 9.93
C SER A 292 -8.10 0.79 8.81
N LEU A 293 -8.47 -0.49 8.68
CA LEU A 293 -8.08 -1.37 7.58
C LEU A 293 -9.16 -1.42 6.50
N LEU A 294 -10.32 -1.95 6.81
CA LEU A 294 -11.49 -2.04 5.93
C LEU A 294 -12.75 -1.81 6.74
N ALA A 295 -13.67 -0.97 6.24
CA ALA A 295 -14.88 -0.62 6.96
C ALA A 295 -15.69 -1.85 7.40
N ASN A 296 -15.73 -2.92 6.59
CA ASN A 296 -16.43 -4.16 6.94
C ASN A 296 -15.70 -5.00 7.98
N TRP A 297 -14.36 -4.92 8.01
CA TRP A 297 -13.52 -5.66 8.95
C TRP A 297 -13.38 -4.90 10.28
N ASP A 298 -13.25 -3.59 10.22
CA ASP A 298 -13.23 -2.71 11.40
C ASP A 298 -14.52 -2.81 12.24
N LYS A 299 -15.62 -3.25 11.62
CA LYS A 299 -16.91 -3.48 12.28
C LYS A 299 -17.10 -4.89 12.84
N ALA A 300 -16.09 -5.74 12.83
CA ALA A 300 -16.22 -7.14 13.28
C ALA A 300 -16.82 -7.24 14.70
N ASP A 301 -16.44 -6.31 15.61
CA ASP A 301 -16.94 -6.24 16.99
C ASP A 301 -17.89 -5.04 17.23
N GLY A 302 -18.28 -4.34 16.17
CA GLY A 302 -19.11 -3.14 16.19
C GLY A 302 -18.28 -1.85 16.20
N PRO A 303 -18.73 -0.81 15.45
CA PRO A 303 -17.95 0.41 15.21
C PRO A 303 -17.62 1.20 16.50
N GLU A 304 -18.41 1.03 17.55
CA GLU A 304 -18.25 1.73 18.83
C GLU A 304 -17.13 1.13 19.70
N LYS A 305 -16.69 -0.09 19.41
CA LYS A 305 -15.68 -0.82 20.18
C LYS A 305 -14.30 -0.78 19.54
N MET A 306 -14.22 -0.42 18.26
CA MET A 306 -12.98 -0.40 17.51
C MET A 306 -12.32 0.96 17.68
N PRO A 307 -11.09 1.02 18.18
CA PRO A 307 -10.37 2.29 18.27
C PRO A 307 -10.13 2.85 16.86
N GLN A 308 -10.46 4.12 16.66
CA GLN A 308 -10.22 4.81 15.41
C GLN A 308 -9.32 6.01 15.70
N PHE A 309 -8.06 5.91 15.33
CA PHE A 309 -7.06 6.89 15.72
C PHE A 309 -6.12 7.31 14.58
N PHE A 310 -5.64 8.52 14.70
CA PHE A 310 -4.38 8.98 14.13
C PHE A 310 -3.42 9.29 15.27
N LYS A 311 -2.21 8.74 15.25
CA LYS A 311 -1.18 8.96 16.26
C LYS A 311 0.12 9.39 15.62
N ALA A 312 0.80 10.34 16.24
CA ALA A 312 2.10 10.84 15.85
C ALA A 312 3.13 10.59 16.96
N TYR A 313 4.29 10.10 16.58
CA TYR A 313 5.39 9.78 17.49
C TYR A 313 6.69 10.43 17.03
N HIS A 314 7.52 10.83 17.99
CA HIS A 314 8.94 10.96 17.74
C HIS A 314 9.60 9.59 17.85
N TYR A 315 10.51 9.31 16.95
CA TYR A 315 11.41 8.15 17.03
C TYR A 315 12.82 8.65 17.37
N LYS A 316 13.25 8.37 18.58
CA LYS A 316 14.50 8.84 19.12
C LYS A 316 15.18 7.73 19.94
N ASP A 317 16.49 7.54 19.74
CA ASP A 317 17.32 6.58 20.46
C ASP A 317 16.71 5.16 20.48
N GLY A 318 16.13 4.75 19.32
CA GLY A 318 15.49 3.44 19.16
C GLY A 318 14.14 3.30 19.86
N LYS A 319 13.47 4.40 20.27
CA LYS A 319 12.20 4.37 20.98
C LYS A 319 11.18 5.33 20.39
N LEU A 320 9.91 4.94 20.47
CA LEU A 320 8.77 5.76 20.10
C LEU A 320 8.23 6.52 21.31
N GLU A 321 8.12 7.84 21.17
CA GLU A 321 7.50 8.74 22.15
C GLU A 321 6.28 9.40 21.53
N GLN A 322 5.07 9.09 22.02
CA GLN A 322 3.84 9.66 21.49
C GLN A 322 3.81 11.17 21.74
N GLN A 323 3.59 11.92 20.67
CA GLN A 323 3.51 13.39 20.71
C GLN A 323 2.06 13.88 20.58
N PHE A 324 1.26 13.16 19.80
CA PHE A 324 -0.07 13.61 19.44
C PHE A 324 -0.97 12.41 19.12
N ALA A 325 -2.25 12.53 19.42
CA ALA A 325 -3.27 11.58 19.03
C ALA A 325 -4.61 12.26 18.76
N ILE A 326 -5.34 11.78 17.77
CA ILE A 326 -6.74 12.13 17.54
C ILE A 326 -7.56 10.83 17.66
N ASP A 327 -8.61 10.88 18.45
CA ASP A 327 -9.66 9.88 18.49
C ASP A 327 -10.74 10.25 17.47
N PHE A 328 -10.76 9.54 16.36
CA PHE A 328 -11.66 9.81 15.24
C PHE A 328 -13.12 9.54 15.56
N LEU A 329 -13.42 8.58 16.44
CA LEU A 329 -14.80 8.31 16.87
C LEU A 329 -15.32 9.46 17.75
N LYS A 330 -14.54 9.88 18.74
CA LYS A 330 -14.87 10.98 19.63
C LYS A 330 -15.08 12.28 18.86
N GLU A 331 -14.19 12.57 17.92
CA GLU A 331 -14.24 13.77 17.09
C GLU A 331 -15.20 13.65 15.89
N LYS A 332 -15.85 12.50 15.71
CA LYS A 332 -16.80 12.20 14.62
C LYS A 332 -16.20 12.42 13.21
N LEU A 333 -14.94 12.06 13.03
CA LEU A 333 -14.19 12.25 11.79
C LEU A 333 -14.24 11.06 10.82
N GLY A 334 -14.90 9.96 11.21
CA GLY A 334 -15.00 8.74 10.43
C GLY A 334 -13.86 7.75 10.71
N LEU A 335 -13.40 7.04 9.67
CA LEU A 335 -12.42 5.97 9.78
C LEU A 335 -11.09 6.39 9.14
N PRO A 336 -9.99 6.57 9.90
CA PRO A 336 -8.71 7.00 9.35
C PRO A 336 -7.97 5.81 8.72
N HIS A 337 -7.77 5.83 7.41
CA HIS A 337 -7.05 4.77 6.72
C HIS A 337 -5.61 5.17 6.37
N GLN A 338 -5.43 6.07 5.44
CA GLN A 338 -4.10 6.46 4.99
C GLN A 338 -3.87 7.96 5.15
N MET A 339 -2.61 8.34 5.38
CA MET A 339 -2.18 9.72 5.44
C MET A 339 -1.22 10.06 4.30
N ARG A 340 -1.25 11.32 3.86
CA ARG A 340 -0.26 11.88 2.94
C ARG A 340 0.19 13.24 3.45
N PHE A 341 1.49 13.50 3.33
CA PHE A 341 2.06 14.78 3.70
C PHE A 341 2.24 15.65 2.47
N GLY A 342 1.77 16.88 2.55
CA GLY A 342 2.00 17.89 1.50
C GLY A 342 3.48 18.22 1.33
N ALA A 343 3.82 18.92 0.24
CA ALA A 343 5.19 19.29 -0.09
C ALA A 343 5.90 20.04 1.06
N TYR A 344 5.18 20.84 1.81
CA TYR A 344 5.74 21.63 2.94
C TYR A 344 6.17 20.73 4.11
N SER A 345 5.49 19.62 4.35
CA SER A 345 5.86 18.69 5.41
C SER A 345 7.10 17.86 5.07
N LEU A 346 7.38 17.65 3.78
CA LEU A 346 8.57 16.97 3.29
C LEU A 346 9.81 17.87 3.30
N TYR A 347 9.61 19.17 3.15
CA TYR A 347 10.67 20.18 3.05
C TYR A 347 10.62 21.20 4.18
N ALA A 348 9.91 20.92 5.28
CA ALA A 348 9.93 21.80 6.44
C ALA A 348 11.38 21.99 6.89
N LYS A 349 11.98 23.04 6.40
CA LYS A 349 13.28 23.52 6.85
C LYS A 349 13.17 23.82 8.34
N SER A 350 14.30 23.92 9.00
CA SER A 350 14.46 24.08 10.44
C SER A 350 13.45 25.06 11.10
N PRO A 351 13.23 25.03 12.43
CA PRO A 351 12.31 25.92 13.14
C PRO A 351 12.45 27.41 12.83
N LYS A 352 13.59 27.85 12.28
CA LYS A 352 13.79 29.22 11.81
C LYS A 352 12.96 29.59 10.57
N ASP A 353 12.57 28.59 9.76
CA ASP A 353 11.73 28.79 8.57
C ASP A 353 10.24 28.54 8.85
N GLY A 354 9.89 28.01 10.02
CA GLY A 354 8.51 27.75 10.44
C GLY A 354 7.64 29.01 10.53
N ALA A 355 8.25 30.14 10.87
CA ALA A 355 7.55 31.44 10.87
C ALA A 355 7.13 31.85 9.45
N LYS A 356 7.97 31.61 8.43
CA LYS A 356 7.64 31.92 7.03
C LYS A 356 6.57 30.99 6.45
N VAL A 357 6.53 29.74 6.89
CA VAL A 357 5.49 28.79 6.48
C VAL A 357 4.12 29.20 7.05
N ALA A 358 4.09 29.70 8.26
CA ALA A 358 2.86 30.22 8.88
C ALA A 358 2.34 31.49 8.18
N GLU A 359 3.22 32.34 7.62
CA GLU A 359 2.84 33.51 6.82
C GLU A 359 2.28 33.15 5.44
N LEU A 360 2.77 32.06 4.84
CA LEU A 360 2.25 31.56 3.55
C LEU A 360 0.92 30.79 3.72
N SER A 361 0.54 30.43 4.95
CA SER A 361 -0.71 29.76 5.28
C SER A 361 -1.85 30.70 5.69
N LYS A 362 -1.62 32.01 5.70
CA LYS A 362 -2.63 33.05 5.83
C LYS A 362 -3.09 33.53 4.47
#